data_81df31240897413b037278ee336ffed8
#
_entry.id   81df31240897413b037278ee336ffed8
#
_cell.length_a   1.000
_cell.length_b   1.000
_cell.length_c   1.000
_cell.angle_alpha   90.00
_cell.angle_beta   90.00
_cell.angle_gamma   90.00
#
_symmetry.space_group_name_H-M   'P 1'
#
loop_
_entity.id
_entity.type
_entity.pdbx_description
1 polymer ?
#
loop_
_entity_poly.entity_id
_entity_poly.type
_entity_poly.pdbx_seq_one_letter_code
_entity_poly.pdbx_strand_id
1 'polypeptide(L)'
;QETLDLDCYGIDCAMTLDQFFKAVFLSSGQYYSSNNFSNNKPSTVEDYSNVGSALIGYIVERITLTTFDIYCKNNIFIPLGMTKTEWRLANTPIVELAIPYSPDIPNSNNPHYTFPDYPNGGLRTNVLDLSKFLRAIIQNGTLNGTQILTSSSVTAMKTLQFGSTTQCLSFYYEAFNGKNYLGHSGGEKGVTTEMYFDTNTNVGIIIFNNDDDANLNNIISLLFNYGEKQ
;
A
#
# COMPACT_ATOMS: atom_id res chain seq x y z
N GLN A 1 -8.00 -16.51 5.29
CA GLN A 1 -8.79 -15.64 6.18
C GLN A 1 -7.85 -14.74 6.95
N GLU A 2 -7.72 -13.49 6.51
CA GLU A 2 -6.76 -12.50 7.03
C GLU A 2 -7.35 -11.74 8.23
N THR A 3 -7.69 -12.45 9.30
CA THR A 3 -8.30 -11.86 10.50
C THR A 3 -7.45 -12.03 11.75
N LEU A 4 -6.13 -11.77 11.61
CA LEU A 4 -5.30 -11.60 12.80
C LEU A 4 -5.38 -10.12 13.20
N ASP A 5 -6.29 -9.79 14.12
CA ASP A 5 -6.33 -8.45 14.73
C ASP A 5 -5.16 -8.37 15.74
N LEU A 6 -4.03 -7.86 15.24
CA LEU A 6 -2.79 -7.69 16.01
C LEU A 6 -2.42 -6.21 16.16
N ASP A 7 -3.41 -5.33 16.16
CA ASP A 7 -3.20 -3.88 16.23
C ASP A 7 -2.53 -3.45 17.54
N CYS A 8 -1.55 -2.57 17.40
CA CYS A 8 -0.85 -1.90 18.49
C CYS A 8 -1.24 -0.42 18.48
N TYR A 9 -2.08 -0.01 19.42
CA TYR A 9 -2.60 1.37 19.48
C TYR A 9 -1.60 2.32 20.14
N GLY A 10 -1.34 3.45 19.50
CA GLY A 10 -0.49 4.54 19.99
C GLY A 10 1.02 4.28 19.96
N ILE A 11 1.44 3.10 19.52
CA ILE A 11 2.84 2.68 19.46
C ILE A 11 3.11 1.85 18.19
N ASP A 12 4.38 1.71 17.83
CA ASP A 12 4.78 0.70 16.86
C ASP A 12 4.75 -0.69 17.50
N CYS A 13 4.23 -1.68 16.78
CA CYS A 13 4.25 -3.07 17.22
C CYS A 13 5.69 -3.57 17.41
N ALA A 14 5.93 -4.24 18.52
CA ALA A 14 7.26 -4.78 18.85
C ALA A 14 7.61 -6.03 18.03
N MET A 15 6.60 -6.74 17.50
CA MET A 15 6.81 -7.94 16.69
C MET A 15 7.43 -7.56 15.34
N THR A 16 8.56 -8.18 15.00
CA THR A 16 9.23 -8.01 13.71
C THR A 16 8.55 -8.83 12.62
N LEU A 17 8.80 -8.50 11.33
CA LEU A 17 8.31 -9.33 10.21
C LEU A 17 8.79 -10.77 10.30
N ASP A 18 10.04 -11.02 10.71
CA ASP A 18 10.56 -12.37 10.93
C ASP A 18 9.76 -13.15 11.99
N GLN A 19 9.45 -12.51 13.11
CA GLN A 19 8.64 -13.12 14.17
C GLN A 19 7.21 -13.37 13.72
N PHE A 20 6.61 -12.40 13.01
CA PHE A 20 5.25 -12.52 12.46
C PHE A 20 5.16 -13.70 11.48
N PHE A 21 6.04 -13.78 10.48
CA PHE A 21 5.98 -14.86 9.49
C PHE A 21 6.31 -16.22 10.08
N LYS A 22 7.19 -16.31 11.07
CA LYS A 22 7.39 -17.57 11.82
C LYS A 22 6.14 -17.97 12.60
N ALA A 23 5.45 -17.01 13.21
CA ALA A 23 4.21 -17.28 13.95
C ALA A 23 3.05 -17.73 13.03
N VAL A 24 2.98 -17.24 11.80
CA VAL A 24 1.90 -17.52 10.84
C VAL A 24 2.19 -18.77 10.00
N PHE A 25 3.44 -19.00 9.56
CA PHE A 25 3.76 -20.01 8.55
C PHE A 25 4.39 -21.29 9.08
N LEU A 26 5.06 -21.24 10.22
CA LEU A 26 5.63 -22.47 10.79
C LEU A 26 4.56 -23.23 11.56
N SER A 27 4.53 -24.56 11.42
CA SER A 27 3.57 -25.43 12.12
C SER A 27 3.63 -25.35 13.64
N SER A 28 4.73 -24.86 14.20
CA SER A 28 4.90 -24.55 15.62
C SER A 28 4.54 -23.11 15.99
N GLY A 29 4.14 -22.29 15.03
CA GLY A 29 3.83 -20.88 15.23
C GLY A 29 2.49 -20.66 15.92
N GLN A 30 2.40 -19.61 16.72
CA GLN A 30 1.21 -19.27 17.52
C GLN A 30 -0.05 -19.04 16.66
N TYR A 31 0.11 -18.52 15.45
CA TYR A 31 -0.99 -18.14 14.54
C TYR A 31 -1.06 -19.10 13.34
N TYR A 32 -0.35 -20.22 13.39
CA TYR A 32 -0.38 -21.19 12.32
C TYR A 32 -1.76 -21.86 12.22
N SER A 33 -2.25 -21.92 11.00
CA SER A 33 -3.38 -22.80 10.62
C SER A 33 -3.14 -23.30 9.21
N SER A 34 -3.53 -24.57 8.94
CA SER A 34 -3.55 -25.06 7.55
C SER A 34 -4.45 -24.21 6.64
N ASN A 35 -5.44 -23.54 7.22
CA ASN A 35 -6.35 -22.65 6.50
C ASN A 35 -5.70 -21.30 6.09
N ASN A 36 -4.50 -20.99 6.59
CA ASN A 36 -3.73 -19.84 6.14
C ASN A 36 -3.21 -20.00 4.70
N PHE A 37 -3.33 -21.20 4.14
CA PHE A 37 -2.83 -21.52 2.80
C PHE A 37 -3.98 -21.92 1.89
N SER A 38 -4.03 -21.32 0.70
CA SER A 38 -4.94 -21.76 -0.34
C SER A 38 -4.49 -23.09 -0.93
N ASN A 39 -5.45 -23.93 -1.31
CA ASN A 39 -5.19 -25.14 -2.08
C ASN A 39 -5.05 -24.89 -3.59
N ASN A 40 -5.20 -23.65 -4.03
CA ASN A 40 -5.08 -23.27 -5.42
C ASN A 40 -3.60 -23.32 -5.85
N LYS A 41 -3.37 -23.80 -7.06
CA LYS A 41 -2.03 -23.75 -7.64
C LYS A 41 -1.70 -22.28 -7.98
N PRO A 42 -0.42 -21.86 -7.85
CA PRO A 42 0.00 -20.54 -8.31
C PRO A 42 -0.42 -20.30 -9.76
N SER A 43 -0.81 -19.07 -10.07
CA SER A 43 -1.25 -18.63 -11.41
C SER A 43 -2.59 -19.21 -11.90
N THR A 44 -3.41 -19.78 -11.02
CA THR A 44 -4.73 -20.33 -11.41
C THR A 44 -5.92 -19.55 -10.88
N VAL A 45 -5.75 -18.84 -9.78
CA VAL A 45 -6.79 -18.03 -9.13
C VAL A 45 -6.13 -16.74 -8.64
N GLU A 46 -6.81 -15.62 -8.86
CA GLU A 46 -6.48 -14.35 -8.22
C GLU A 46 -7.12 -14.34 -6.83
N ASP A 47 -6.32 -14.16 -5.79
CA ASP A 47 -6.76 -14.10 -4.41
C ASP A 47 -5.90 -13.06 -3.68
N TYR A 48 -6.50 -11.89 -3.40
CA TYR A 48 -5.81 -10.79 -2.73
C TYR A 48 -5.37 -11.19 -1.32
N SER A 49 -4.16 -10.80 -0.92
CA SER A 49 -3.62 -11.13 0.38
C SER A 49 -2.75 -10.02 0.96
N ASN A 50 -3.17 -9.45 2.10
CA ASN A 50 -2.38 -8.53 2.91
C ASN A 50 -1.12 -9.22 3.43
N VAL A 51 -1.25 -10.44 3.95
CA VAL A 51 -0.11 -11.25 4.41
C VAL A 51 0.86 -11.53 3.25
N GLY A 52 0.33 -11.77 2.03
CA GLY A 52 1.14 -11.92 0.82
C GLY A 52 1.92 -10.65 0.47
N SER A 53 1.29 -9.48 0.58
CA SER A 53 1.95 -8.18 0.38
C SER A 53 3.03 -7.91 1.42
N ALA A 54 2.75 -8.18 2.69
CA ALA A 54 3.74 -8.07 3.77
C ALA A 54 4.91 -9.04 3.58
N LEU A 55 4.67 -10.24 3.03
CA LEU A 55 5.72 -11.23 2.74
C LEU A 55 6.73 -10.70 1.72
N ILE A 56 6.30 -9.91 0.74
CA ILE A 56 7.21 -9.24 -0.20
C ILE A 56 8.15 -8.29 0.57
N GLY A 57 7.61 -7.50 1.50
CA GLY A 57 8.41 -6.64 2.38
C GLY A 57 9.43 -7.44 3.21
N TYR A 58 9.03 -8.58 3.77
CA TYR A 58 9.94 -9.47 4.49
C TYR A 58 11.03 -10.07 3.59
N ILE A 59 10.69 -10.45 2.35
CA ILE A 59 11.70 -10.93 1.37
C ILE A 59 12.73 -9.83 1.09
N VAL A 60 12.32 -8.57 0.96
CA VAL A 60 13.24 -7.44 0.81
C VAL A 60 14.18 -7.35 2.01
N GLU A 61 13.68 -7.46 3.25
CA GLU A 61 14.54 -7.48 4.44
C GLU A 61 15.56 -8.61 4.42
N ARG A 62 15.13 -9.81 4.01
CA ARG A 62 16.01 -10.99 3.97
C ARG A 62 17.12 -10.89 2.92
N ILE A 63 16.83 -10.25 1.80
CA ILE A 63 17.81 -10.07 0.70
C ILE A 63 18.78 -8.93 1.02
N THR A 64 18.25 -7.82 1.57
CA THR A 64 19.03 -6.59 1.75
C THR A 64 19.70 -6.47 3.12
N LEU A 65 19.33 -7.34 4.07
CA LEU A 65 19.77 -7.30 5.48
C LEU A 65 19.45 -5.95 6.15
N THR A 66 18.40 -5.29 5.69
CA THR A 66 17.94 -3.99 6.17
C THR A 66 16.44 -4.08 6.41
N THR A 67 15.90 -3.45 7.45
CA THR A 67 14.45 -3.45 7.67
C THR A 67 13.72 -2.75 6.53
N PHE A 68 12.50 -3.20 6.23
CA PHE A 68 11.75 -2.72 5.05
C PHE A 68 11.49 -1.21 5.09
N ASP A 69 11.19 -0.67 6.27
CA ASP A 69 11.01 0.77 6.49
C ASP A 69 12.28 1.57 6.13
N ILE A 70 13.45 1.12 6.58
CA ILE A 70 14.74 1.76 6.27
C ILE A 70 15.09 1.58 4.79
N TYR A 71 14.81 0.39 4.22
CA TYR A 71 15.02 0.16 2.80
C TYR A 71 14.20 1.13 1.93
N CYS A 72 12.90 1.26 2.20
CA CYS A 72 12.01 2.19 1.49
C CYS A 72 12.47 3.64 1.67
N LYS A 73 12.83 4.02 2.89
CA LYS A 73 13.31 5.38 3.20
C LYS A 73 14.53 5.74 2.36
N ASN A 74 15.54 4.87 2.32
CA ASN A 74 16.79 5.13 1.64
C ASN A 74 16.71 5.04 0.11
N ASN A 75 15.88 4.14 -0.42
CA ASN A 75 15.83 3.84 -1.86
C ASN A 75 14.65 4.48 -2.58
N ILE A 76 13.62 4.97 -1.87
CA ILE A 76 12.43 5.57 -2.45
C ILE A 76 12.17 6.97 -1.88
N PHE A 77 11.98 7.10 -0.55
CA PHE A 77 11.48 8.34 0.03
C PHE A 77 12.50 9.47 -0.04
N ILE A 78 13.74 9.24 0.40
CA ILE A 78 14.81 10.25 0.31
C ILE A 78 15.12 10.62 -1.16
N PRO A 79 15.35 9.68 -2.08
CA PRO A 79 15.61 10.00 -3.48
C PRO A 79 14.51 10.82 -4.14
N LEU A 80 13.25 10.56 -3.82
CA LEU A 80 12.11 11.31 -4.36
C LEU A 80 11.78 12.59 -3.56
N GLY A 81 12.46 12.85 -2.45
CA GLY A 81 12.16 13.98 -1.56
C GLY A 81 10.81 13.86 -0.87
N MET A 82 10.37 12.65 -0.52
CA MET A 82 9.13 12.34 0.22
C MET A 82 9.40 12.51 1.73
N THR A 83 9.45 13.75 2.19
CA THR A 83 9.92 14.11 3.54
C THR A 83 8.90 13.90 4.65
N LYS A 84 7.65 13.66 4.31
CA LYS A 84 6.53 13.41 5.23
C LYS A 84 5.95 11.99 5.05
N THR A 85 6.81 11.05 4.64
CA THR A 85 6.44 9.66 4.40
C THR A 85 7.22 8.74 5.30
N GLU A 86 6.54 7.98 6.14
CA GLU A 86 7.13 7.09 7.13
C GLU A 86 6.29 5.83 7.34
N TRP A 87 6.97 4.71 7.62
CA TRP A 87 6.33 3.45 8.02
C TRP A 87 6.07 3.38 9.52
N ARG A 88 6.97 3.98 10.33
CA ARG A 88 6.90 3.88 11.79
C ARG A 88 6.13 5.05 12.38
N LEU A 89 5.21 4.74 13.29
CA LEU A 89 4.45 5.76 14.02
C LEU A 89 5.38 6.64 14.86
N ALA A 90 6.42 6.06 15.47
CA ALA A 90 7.41 6.77 16.28
C ALA A 90 8.18 7.85 15.49
N ASN A 91 8.27 7.75 14.17
CA ASN A 91 8.93 8.71 13.30
C ASN A 91 7.99 9.78 12.75
N THR A 92 6.69 9.72 13.07
CA THR A 92 5.68 10.62 12.53
C THR A 92 5.14 11.52 13.63
N PRO A 93 5.18 12.86 13.46
CA PRO A 93 4.57 13.76 14.44
C PRO A 93 3.05 13.51 14.49
N ILE A 94 2.54 12.99 15.61
CA ILE A 94 1.12 12.62 15.77
C ILE A 94 0.20 13.80 15.49
N VAL A 95 0.61 15.03 15.83
CA VAL A 95 -0.17 16.25 15.60
C VAL A 95 -0.36 16.59 14.09
N GLU A 96 0.41 15.97 13.21
CA GLU A 96 0.30 16.13 11.75
C GLU A 96 -0.55 15.02 11.11
N LEU A 97 -0.92 13.99 11.87
CA LEU A 97 -1.72 12.86 11.36
C LEU A 97 -3.21 13.18 11.43
N ALA A 98 -3.93 12.88 10.36
CA ALA A 98 -5.38 12.86 10.38
C ALA A 98 -5.87 11.77 11.35
N ILE A 99 -6.84 12.11 12.18
CA ILE A 99 -7.46 11.16 13.11
C ILE A 99 -8.33 10.20 12.30
N PRO A 100 -8.12 8.87 12.41
CA PRO A 100 -8.96 7.89 11.75
C PRO A 100 -10.33 7.80 12.45
N TYR A 101 -11.40 7.75 11.66
CA TYR A 101 -12.78 7.61 12.16
C TYR A 101 -13.34 6.24 11.79
N SER A 102 -13.47 5.36 12.77
CA SER A 102 -14.07 4.04 12.65
C SER A 102 -14.68 3.61 13.97
N PRO A 103 -15.84 2.91 13.97
CA PRO A 103 -16.40 2.31 15.18
C PRO A 103 -15.50 1.21 15.77
N ASP A 104 -14.61 0.62 14.96
CA ASP A 104 -13.73 -0.46 15.36
C ASP A 104 -12.44 0.03 16.06
N ILE A 105 -12.21 1.35 16.08
CA ILE A 105 -11.10 1.93 16.84
C ILE A 105 -11.54 2.16 18.29
N PRO A 106 -10.81 1.62 19.29
CA PRO A 106 -11.11 1.87 20.67
C PRO A 106 -11.15 3.37 20.97
N ASN A 107 -12.15 3.82 21.71
CA ASN A 107 -12.28 5.21 22.14
C ASN A 107 -11.13 5.55 23.11
N SER A 108 -9.98 5.90 22.59
CA SER A 108 -8.73 6.19 23.30
C SER A 108 -8.21 7.58 22.95
N ASN A 109 -7.37 8.13 23.82
CA ASN A 109 -6.69 9.42 23.58
C ASN A 109 -5.68 9.36 22.41
N ASN A 110 -5.40 8.17 21.89
CA ASN A 110 -4.52 7.96 20.73
C ASN A 110 -5.11 6.88 19.81
N PRO A 111 -5.92 7.26 18.82
CA PRO A 111 -6.57 6.33 17.92
C PRO A 111 -5.62 5.80 16.82
N HIS A 112 -4.39 6.29 16.72
CA HIS A 112 -3.43 5.79 15.75
C HIS A 112 -2.95 4.40 16.15
N TYR A 113 -2.83 3.52 15.17
CA TYR A 113 -2.41 2.14 15.38
C TYR A 113 -1.37 1.69 14.34
N THR A 114 -0.70 0.60 14.66
CA THR A 114 0.21 -0.12 13.75
C THR A 114 -0.09 -1.61 13.86
N PHE A 115 0.47 -2.40 12.98
CA PHE A 115 0.37 -3.86 12.98
C PHE A 115 1.70 -4.49 12.59
N PRO A 116 1.97 -5.78 12.99
CA PRO A 116 3.27 -6.41 12.77
C PRO A 116 3.65 -6.57 11.30
N ASP A 117 2.69 -6.82 10.45
CA ASP A 117 2.81 -7.00 9.00
C ASP A 117 2.65 -5.67 8.22
N TYR A 118 3.13 -4.60 8.80
CA TYR A 118 3.01 -3.21 8.36
C TYR A 118 3.26 -2.93 6.86
N PRO A 119 4.05 -3.73 6.08
CA PRO A 119 4.21 -3.45 4.66
C PRO A 119 2.92 -3.56 3.84
N ASN A 120 1.88 -4.21 4.38
CA ASN A 120 0.60 -4.35 3.68
C ASN A 120 -0.23 -3.05 3.62
N GLY A 121 -0.15 -2.18 4.64
CA GLY A 121 -1.00 -0.98 4.73
C GLY A 121 -0.51 0.10 5.69
N GLY A 122 0.57 -0.11 6.44
CA GLY A 122 1.01 0.80 7.50
C GLY A 122 1.70 2.10 7.07
N LEU A 123 1.80 2.41 5.76
CA LEU A 123 2.48 3.61 5.27
C LEU A 123 1.70 4.88 5.62
N ARG A 124 2.36 5.83 6.25
CA ARG A 124 1.85 7.18 6.51
C ARG A 124 2.51 8.17 5.57
N THR A 125 1.69 8.94 4.86
CA THR A 125 2.17 9.90 3.87
C THR A 125 1.15 11.03 3.67
N ASN A 126 1.44 11.95 2.78
CA ASN A 126 0.49 12.94 2.30
C ASN A 126 0.40 12.92 0.76
N VAL A 127 -0.62 13.57 0.21
CA VAL A 127 -0.85 13.57 -1.24
C VAL A 127 0.30 14.16 -2.05
N LEU A 128 1.04 15.14 -1.51
CA LEU A 128 2.18 15.74 -2.21
C LEU A 128 3.36 14.77 -2.31
N ASP A 129 3.67 14.05 -1.24
CA ASP A 129 4.75 13.06 -1.26
C ASP A 129 4.37 11.85 -2.10
N LEU A 130 3.15 11.31 -1.93
CA LEU A 130 2.71 10.17 -2.74
C LEU A 130 2.61 10.54 -4.23
N SER A 131 2.31 11.80 -4.57
CA SER A 131 2.32 12.27 -5.97
C SER A 131 3.70 12.19 -6.62
N LYS A 132 4.78 12.33 -5.85
CA LYS A 132 6.16 12.15 -6.37
C LYS A 132 6.41 10.69 -6.76
N PHE A 133 5.95 9.74 -5.93
CA PHE A 133 6.01 8.32 -6.25
C PHE A 133 5.15 7.99 -7.47
N LEU A 134 3.89 8.42 -7.50
CA LEU A 134 2.99 8.18 -8.63
C LEU A 134 3.56 8.74 -9.94
N ARG A 135 4.10 9.98 -9.92
CA ARG A 135 4.76 10.58 -11.07
C ARG A 135 6.00 9.80 -11.51
N ALA A 136 6.79 9.27 -10.58
CA ALA A 136 7.92 8.41 -10.93
C ALA A 136 7.44 7.14 -11.66
N ILE A 137 6.35 6.51 -11.21
CA ILE A 137 5.74 5.35 -11.88
C ILE A 137 5.20 5.71 -13.27
N ILE A 138 4.49 6.83 -13.41
CA ILE A 138 4.00 7.33 -14.71
C ILE A 138 5.18 7.57 -15.67
N GLN A 139 6.29 8.12 -15.18
CA GLN A 139 7.51 8.45 -15.93
C GLN A 139 8.50 7.27 -16.00
N ASN A 140 8.01 6.04 -15.97
CA ASN A 140 8.80 4.80 -16.13
C ASN A 140 9.95 4.65 -15.13
N GLY A 141 9.71 4.99 -13.87
CA GLY A 141 10.61 4.78 -12.74
C GLY A 141 11.54 5.94 -12.42
N THR A 142 11.41 7.08 -13.11
CA THR A 142 12.29 8.25 -12.93
C THR A 142 11.47 9.51 -12.66
N LEU A 143 11.87 10.32 -11.70
CA LEU A 143 11.31 11.65 -11.44
C LEU A 143 12.44 12.68 -11.35
N ASN A 144 12.37 13.77 -12.15
CA ASN A 144 13.34 14.85 -12.13
C ASN A 144 14.83 14.37 -12.22
N GLY A 145 15.07 13.32 -13.01
CA GLY A 145 16.41 12.72 -13.17
C GLY A 145 16.78 11.69 -12.09
N THR A 146 15.99 11.53 -11.04
CA THR A 146 16.19 10.51 -10.01
C THR A 146 15.46 9.23 -10.40
N GLN A 147 16.19 8.16 -10.64
CA GLN A 147 15.64 6.84 -10.95
C GLN A 147 15.51 6.00 -9.67
N ILE A 148 14.30 5.51 -9.38
CA ILE A 148 14.02 4.55 -8.29
C ILE A 148 13.74 3.14 -8.80
N LEU A 149 13.29 3.00 -10.04
CA LEU A 149 13.03 1.72 -10.71
C LEU A 149 13.53 1.77 -12.17
N THR A 150 13.87 0.62 -12.72
CA THR A 150 14.13 0.55 -14.16
C THR A 150 12.84 0.64 -14.95
N SER A 151 12.89 1.12 -16.19
CA SER A 151 11.73 1.15 -17.08
C SER A 151 11.13 -0.25 -17.29
N SER A 152 11.97 -1.29 -17.38
CA SER A 152 11.52 -2.68 -17.51
C SER A 152 10.76 -3.16 -16.27
N SER A 153 11.19 -2.77 -15.06
CA SER A 153 10.47 -3.08 -13.81
C SER A 153 9.10 -2.41 -13.79
N VAL A 154 9.02 -1.13 -14.16
CA VAL A 154 7.73 -0.42 -14.22
C VAL A 154 6.82 -1.02 -15.29
N THR A 155 7.36 -1.43 -16.45
CA THR A 155 6.59 -2.15 -17.48
C THR A 155 6.02 -3.45 -16.90
N ALA A 156 6.83 -4.25 -16.21
CA ALA A 156 6.37 -5.48 -15.58
C ALA A 156 5.24 -5.21 -14.55
N MET A 157 5.38 -4.15 -13.74
CA MET A 157 4.36 -3.75 -12.75
C MET A 157 3.02 -3.37 -13.40
N LYS A 158 3.03 -2.81 -14.61
CA LYS A 158 1.83 -2.39 -15.37
C LYS A 158 1.27 -3.48 -16.27
N THR A 159 1.94 -4.62 -16.42
CA THR A 159 1.53 -5.69 -17.32
C THR A 159 0.55 -6.62 -16.63
N LEU A 160 -0.55 -6.94 -17.30
CA LEU A 160 -1.55 -7.91 -16.83
C LEU A 160 -0.89 -9.28 -16.59
N GLN A 161 -1.24 -9.91 -15.48
CA GLN A 161 -0.65 -11.15 -15.01
C GLN A 161 -1.62 -12.33 -15.13
N PHE A 162 -1.08 -13.50 -15.40
CA PHE A 162 -1.77 -14.79 -15.30
C PHE A 162 -3.13 -14.88 -16.03
N GLY A 163 -3.30 -14.14 -17.13
CA GLY A 163 -4.55 -14.13 -17.88
C GLY A 163 -5.67 -13.29 -17.23
N SER A 164 -5.40 -12.56 -16.16
CA SER A 164 -6.32 -11.58 -15.60
C SER A 164 -6.59 -10.45 -16.61
N THR A 165 -7.79 -9.88 -16.56
CA THR A 165 -8.17 -8.71 -17.35
C THR A 165 -7.95 -7.39 -16.60
N THR A 166 -7.63 -7.47 -15.32
CA THR A 166 -7.47 -6.29 -14.45
C THR A 166 -6.18 -6.32 -13.65
N GLN A 167 -5.73 -7.49 -13.16
CA GLN A 167 -4.62 -7.60 -12.24
C GLN A 167 -3.25 -7.51 -12.91
N CYS A 168 -2.42 -6.61 -12.40
CA CYS A 168 -0.99 -6.46 -12.70
C CYS A 168 -0.14 -6.86 -11.48
N LEU A 169 1.16 -6.53 -11.46
CA LEU A 169 1.99 -6.70 -10.26
C LEU A 169 1.77 -5.51 -9.32
N SER A 170 1.10 -5.74 -8.19
CA SER A 170 0.72 -4.76 -7.16
C SER A 170 -0.23 -3.65 -7.61
N PHE A 171 -0.41 -3.42 -8.89
CA PHE A 171 -1.44 -2.54 -9.46
C PHE A 171 -2.55 -3.36 -10.09
N TYR A 172 -3.72 -2.73 -10.24
CA TYR A 172 -4.83 -3.29 -10.99
C TYR A 172 -5.59 -2.20 -11.73
N TYR A 173 -6.31 -2.60 -12.79
CA TYR A 173 -7.22 -1.71 -13.50
C TYR A 173 -8.57 -1.70 -12.81
N GLU A 174 -9.07 -0.50 -12.51
CA GLU A 174 -10.41 -0.25 -11.98
C GLU A 174 -11.20 0.64 -12.93
N ALA A 175 -12.51 0.40 -13.05
CA ALA A 175 -13.38 1.11 -13.96
C ALA A 175 -14.18 2.21 -13.25
N PHE A 176 -13.96 3.46 -13.66
CA PHE A 176 -14.76 4.60 -13.21
C PHE A 176 -15.41 5.27 -14.43
N ASN A 177 -16.75 5.37 -14.43
CA ASN A 177 -17.54 5.93 -15.55
C ASN A 177 -17.20 5.32 -16.94
N GLY A 178 -16.97 4.00 -16.98
CA GLY A 178 -16.70 3.27 -18.22
C GLY A 178 -15.29 3.42 -18.79
N LYS A 179 -14.38 4.07 -18.08
CA LYS A 179 -12.94 4.11 -18.38
C LYS A 179 -12.17 3.31 -17.36
N ASN A 180 -11.10 2.62 -17.79
CA ASN A 180 -10.20 1.88 -16.91
C ASN A 180 -8.99 2.74 -16.53
N TYR A 181 -8.68 2.76 -15.26
CA TYR A 181 -7.54 3.45 -14.68
C TYR A 181 -6.66 2.46 -13.93
N LEU A 182 -5.36 2.64 -14.00
CA LEU A 182 -4.39 1.76 -13.33
C LEU A 182 -3.99 2.36 -12.00
N GLY A 183 -4.03 1.55 -10.93
CA GLY A 183 -3.68 2.05 -9.61
C GLY A 183 -3.90 1.04 -8.50
N HIS A 184 -4.19 1.55 -7.33
CA HIS A 184 -4.53 0.76 -6.15
C HIS A 184 -5.39 1.59 -5.19
N SER A 185 -6.40 0.97 -4.59
CA SER A 185 -7.13 1.50 -3.43
C SER A 185 -6.47 1.07 -2.12
N GLY A 186 -6.84 1.70 -1.03
CA GLY A 186 -6.46 1.29 0.32
C GLY A 186 -7.62 1.45 1.28
N GLY A 187 -7.81 0.45 2.14
CA GLY A 187 -8.81 0.47 3.20
C GLY A 187 -8.23 -0.09 4.48
N GLU A 188 -8.31 0.69 5.54
CA GLU A 188 -7.92 0.33 6.91
C GLU A 188 -8.92 0.96 7.89
N LYS A 189 -8.91 0.55 9.15
CA LYS A 189 -9.81 1.12 10.18
C LYS A 189 -9.70 2.65 10.19
N GLY A 190 -10.80 3.31 9.81
CA GLY A 190 -10.88 4.77 9.74
C GLY A 190 -10.12 5.42 8.59
N VAL A 191 -9.80 4.68 7.53
CA VAL A 191 -9.04 5.21 6.39
C VAL A 191 -9.53 4.59 5.09
N THR A 192 -9.81 5.44 4.10
CA THR A 192 -10.01 5.05 2.70
C THR A 192 -9.07 5.88 1.82
N THR A 193 -8.34 5.23 0.91
CA THR A 193 -7.38 5.91 0.03
C THR A 193 -7.50 5.41 -1.40
N GLU A 194 -7.24 6.30 -2.35
CA GLU A 194 -7.27 5.99 -3.78
C GLU A 194 -6.06 6.61 -4.47
N MET A 195 -5.37 5.82 -5.29
CA MET A 195 -4.27 6.27 -6.14
C MET A 195 -4.40 5.61 -7.51
N TYR A 196 -4.82 6.36 -8.52
CA TYR A 196 -5.00 5.86 -9.88
C TYR A 196 -4.43 6.82 -10.91
N PHE A 197 -4.13 6.32 -12.10
CA PHE A 197 -3.76 7.14 -13.25
C PHE A 197 -4.26 6.54 -14.57
N ASP A 198 -4.54 7.41 -15.53
CA ASP A 198 -4.83 7.03 -16.91
C ASP A 198 -3.52 6.78 -17.65
N THR A 199 -3.33 5.58 -18.17
CA THR A 199 -2.12 5.18 -18.90
C THR A 199 -2.00 5.83 -20.27
N ASN A 200 -3.08 6.44 -20.80
CA ASN A 200 -3.09 7.13 -22.09
C ASN A 200 -2.80 8.62 -21.95
N THR A 201 -3.39 9.27 -20.94
CA THR A 201 -3.25 10.72 -20.73
C THR A 201 -2.15 11.07 -19.73
N ASN A 202 -1.68 10.09 -18.92
CA ASN A 202 -0.76 10.26 -17.81
C ASN A 202 -1.32 11.18 -16.68
N VAL A 203 -2.61 11.42 -16.67
CA VAL A 203 -3.27 12.10 -15.56
C VAL A 203 -3.39 11.14 -14.39
N GLY A 204 -2.91 11.55 -13.21
CA GLY A 204 -3.00 10.77 -11.97
C GLY A 204 -3.79 11.50 -10.91
N ILE A 205 -4.45 10.74 -10.04
CA ILE A 205 -5.20 11.25 -8.89
C ILE A 205 -4.76 10.54 -7.62
N ILE A 206 -4.84 11.24 -6.50
CA ILE A 206 -4.65 10.68 -5.15
C ILE A 206 -5.72 11.29 -4.25
N ILE A 207 -6.40 10.44 -3.50
CA ILE A 207 -7.40 10.85 -2.52
C ILE A 207 -7.08 10.15 -1.20
N PHE A 208 -7.06 10.91 -0.11
CA PHE A 208 -7.01 10.36 1.23
C PHE A 208 -8.25 10.81 1.99
N ASN A 209 -8.90 9.87 2.63
CA ASN A 209 -10.04 10.10 3.49
C ASN A 209 -9.84 9.38 4.83
N ASN A 210 -10.24 10.01 5.92
CA ASN A 210 -10.09 9.46 7.27
C ASN A 210 -11.39 8.84 7.80
N ASP A 211 -12.07 8.10 6.94
CA ASP A 211 -13.29 7.33 7.19
C ASP A 211 -13.20 6.02 6.40
N ASP A 212 -13.53 4.87 6.99
CA ASP A 212 -13.43 3.55 6.37
C ASP A 212 -14.60 3.20 5.45
N ASP A 213 -15.71 3.94 5.51
CA ASP A 213 -16.93 3.67 4.73
C ASP A 213 -17.14 4.65 3.54
N ALA A 214 -16.14 5.46 3.19
CA ALA A 214 -16.31 6.49 2.18
C ALA A 214 -16.41 5.94 0.76
N ASN A 215 -17.50 6.22 0.06
CA ASN A 215 -17.61 5.98 -1.38
C ASN A 215 -17.04 7.18 -2.17
N LEU A 216 -15.85 7.00 -2.75
CA LEU A 216 -15.11 8.04 -3.45
C LEU A 216 -15.32 8.04 -4.98
N ASN A 217 -16.12 7.14 -5.56
CA ASN A 217 -16.26 6.95 -7.00
C ASN A 217 -16.64 8.23 -7.78
N ASN A 218 -17.54 9.04 -7.22
CA ASN A 218 -17.94 10.30 -7.84
C ASN A 218 -16.79 11.33 -7.83
N ILE A 219 -16.03 11.39 -6.74
CA ILE A 219 -14.88 12.29 -6.60
C ILE A 219 -13.78 11.89 -7.57
N ILE A 220 -13.46 10.59 -7.67
CA ILE A 220 -12.50 10.02 -8.63
C ILE A 220 -12.85 10.47 -10.06
N SER A 221 -14.11 10.28 -10.45
CA SER A 221 -14.59 10.65 -11.78
C SER A 221 -14.48 12.14 -12.05
N LEU A 222 -14.80 13.00 -11.07
CA LEU A 222 -14.69 14.45 -11.19
C LEU A 222 -13.24 14.90 -11.34
N LEU A 223 -12.32 14.32 -10.56
CA LEU A 223 -10.89 14.66 -10.60
C LEU A 223 -10.25 14.29 -11.93
N PHE A 224 -10.54 13.10 -12.48
CA PHE A 224 -10.07 12.73 -13.82
C PHE A 224 -10.64 13.64 -14.90
N ASN A 225 -11.94 13.92 -14.86
CA ASN A 225 -12.58 14.84 -15.82
C ASN A 225 -11.98 16.26 -15.75
N TYR A 226 -11.52 16.69 -14.59
CA TYR A 226 -10.82 17.99 -14.44
C TYR A 226 -9.40 17.90 -14.99
N GLY A 227 -8.63 16.91 -14.59
CA GLY A 227 -7.23 16.73 -14.99
C GLY A 227 -7.05 16.52 -16.50
N GLU A 228 -7.97 15.81 -17.15
CA GLU A 228 -7.93 15.55 -18.60
C GLU A 228 -8.25 16.80 -19.46
N LYS A 229 -8.70 17.90 -18.85
CA LYS A 229 -9.00 19.16 -19.53
C LYS A 229 -7.87 20.19 -19.45
N GLN A 230 -6.82 19.92 -18.65
CA GLN A 230 -5.67 20.80 -18.50
C GLN A 230 -4.58 20.49 -19.50
#